data_227727ad58a4786ebdfaafe45e43ff1a
#
_entry.id   227727ad58a4786ebdfaafe45e43ff1a
#
_cell.length_a   1.000
_cell.length_b   1.000
_cell.length_c   1.000
_cell.angle_alpha   90.00
_cell.angle_beta   90.00
_cell.angle_gamma   90.00
#
_symmetry.space_group_name_H-M   'P 1'
#
loop_
_entity.id
_entity.type
_entity.pdbx_description
1 polymer ?
#
loop_
_entity_poly.entity_id
_entity_poly.type
_entity_poly.pdbx_seq_one_letter_code
_entity_poly.pdbx_strand_id
1 'polypeptide(L)'
;MFVVRTGRVRISRKVRGGKKTFAVLGPGEFFGEMAIINDKPRSASAEAMEDVQLLELDAGLVEKMVVAEAEIGLRILKNMTRRLAEADSLIAILTKRDPRTRVILGLLREADLRGVPGKGVDSTIVTRDLDDLSEELGVKRPELDETVTRMIRVGIVKPVLEGVEISSAAKLNEFLSFLEERGIVHD
;
A
#
# COMPACT_ATOMS: atom_id res chain seq x y z
N MET A 1 -8.40 18.46 -9.44
CA MET A 1 -8.18 17.00 -9.37
C MET A 1 -7.37 16.58 -10.58
N PHE A 2 -6.53 15.59 -10.46
CA PHE A 2 -5.71 15.07 -11.56
C PHE A 2 -6.01 13.59 -11.74
N VAL A 3 -6.19 13.16 -12.98
CA VAL A 3 -6.32 11.73 -13.34
C VAL A 3 -5.07 11.32 -14.09
N VAL A 4 -4.43 10.22 -13.66
CA VAL A 4 -3.25 9.67 -14.34
C VAL A 4 -3.69 8.98 -15.62
N ARG A 5 -3.18 9.41 -16.77
CA ARG A 5 -3.41 8.76 -18.08
C ARG A 5 -2.32 7.75 -18.40
N THR A 6 -1.06 8.13 -18.18
CA THR A 6 0.11 7.26 -18.37
C THR A 6 1.16 7.57 -17.31
N GLY A 7 2.03 6.61 -17.03
CA GLY A 7 3.10 6.72 -16.06
C GLY A 7 2.62 6.57 -14.61
N ARG A 8 3.52 6.86 -13.66
CA ARG A 8 3.25 6.71 -12.22
C ARG A 8 3.58 7.98 -11.45
N VAL A 9 2.73 8.30 -10.47
CA VAL A 9 2.87 9.48 -9.60
C VAL A 9 2.98 9.02 -8.15
N ARG A 10 4.04 9.46 -7.46
CA ARG A 10 4.23 9.25 -6.02
C ARG A 10 3.55 10.37 -5.25
N ILE A 11 2.68 10.00 -4.32
CA ILE A 11 2.05 10.92 -3.37
C ILE A 11 2.79 10.81 -2.04
N SER A 12 3.31 11.93 -1.54
CA SER A 12 4.16 11.95 -0.35
C SER A 12 3.90 13.19 0.50
N ARG A 13 4.27 13.13 1.77
CA ARG A 13 4.19 14.26 2.70
C ARG A 13 5.44 14.32 3.57
N LYS A 14 5.89 15.54 3.86
CA LYS A 14 6.92 15.77 4.89
C LYS A 14 6.33 15.48 6.27
N VAL A 15 6.97 14.59 7.01
CA VAL A 15 6.66 14.27 8.41
C VAL A 15 7.93 14.45 9.24
N ARG A 16 7.81 14.44 10.58
CA ARG A 16 9.00 14.43 11.43
C ARG A 16 9.82 13.18 11.10
N GLY A 17 11.07 13.36 10.65
CA GLY A 17 11.97 12.25 10.26
C GLY A 17 12.15 12.06 8.76
N GLY A 18 11.46 12.82 7.90
CA GLY A 18 11.68 12.71 6.45
C GLY A 18 10.46 12.91 5.57
N LYS A 19 10.51 12.37 4.36
CA LYS A 19 9.43 12.37 3.38
C LYS A 19 8.78 10.98 3.38
N LYS A 20 7.50 10.88 3.74
CA LYS A 20 6.76 9.61 3.76
C LYS A 20 5.90 9.48 2.51
N THR A 21 6.04 8.37 1.80
CA THR A 21 5.19 8.01 0.65
C THR A 21 3.87 7.43 1.17
N PHE A 22 2.74 7.97 0.70
CA PHE A 22 1.41 7.47 1.03
C PHE A 22 0.83 6.56 -0.05
N ALA A 23 1.13 6.87 -1.32
CA ALA A 23 0.65 6.07 -2.44
C ALA A 23 1.55 6.27 -3.67
N VAL A 24 1.58 5.27 -4.53
CA VAL A 24 2.03 5.37 -5.91
C VAL A 24 0.82 5.09 -6.79
N LEU A 25 0.46 6.06 -7.60
CA LEU A 25 -0.75 6.04 -8.42
C LEU A 25 -0.39 5.80 -9.89
N GLY A 26 -1.09 4.88 -10.52
CA GLY A 26 -0.95 4.52 -11.93
C GLY A 26 -2.11 4.98 -12.80
N PRO A 27 -2.14 4.54 -14.08
CA PRO A 27 -3.19 4.91 -15.02
C PRO A 27 -4.60 4.58 -14.51
N GLY A 28 -5.53 5.52 -14.68
CA GLY A 28 -6.91 5.44 -14.20
C GLY A 28 -7.13 5.88 -12.76
N GLU A 29 -6.08 6.05 -11.98
CA GLU A 29 -6.18 6.59 -10.61
C GLU A 29 -6.15 8.11 -10.61
N PHE A 30 -6.66 8.72 -9.53
CA PHE A 30 -6.74 10.16 -9.39
C PHE A 30 -6.23 10.66 -8.04
N PHE A 31 -5.83 11.94 -7.99
CA PHE A 31 -5.35 12.60 -6.77
C PHE A 31 -5.70 14.09 -6.77
N GLY A 32 -5.53 14.72 -5.61
CA GLY A 32 -5.82 16.13 -5.40
C GLY A 32 -7.32 16.46 -5.28
N GLU A 33 -8.15 15.44 -5.16
CA GLU A 33 -9.59 15.52 -4.92
C GLU A 33 -9.92 16.18 -3.58
N MET A 34 -9.11 15.91 -2.55
CA MET A 34 -9.35 16.45 -1.20
C MET A 34 -9.35 17.97 -1.15
N ALA A 35 -8.53 18.62 -1.97
CA ALA A 35 -8.47 20.07 -2.05
C ALA A 35 -9.71 20.65 -2.73
N ILE A 36 -10.32 19.93 -3.67
CA ILE A 36 -11.55 20.34 -4.35
C ILE A 36 -12.76 20.09 -3.48
N ILE A 37 -12.90 18.87 -2.93
CA ILE A 37 -14.09 18.44 -2.17
C ILE A 37 -14.19 19.20 -0.83
N ASN A 38 -13.07 19.43 -0.16
CA ASN A 38 -13.03 20.05 1.17
C ASN A 38 -12.69 21.53 1.16
N ASP A 39 -12.47 22.13 -0.02
CA ASP A 39 -11.99 23.51 -0.16
C ASP A 39 -10.78 23.84 0.74
N LYS A 40 -9.78 22.96 0.71
CA LYS A 40 -8.59 23.04 1.54
C LYS A 40 -7.31 23.06 0.70
N PRO A 41 -6.21 23.63 1.22
CA PRO A 41 -4.90 23.52 0.57
C PRO A 41 -4.49 22.06 0.29
N ARG A 42 -3.57 21.88 -0.66
CA ARG A 42 -2.99 20.56 -0.96
C ARG A 42 -2.40 19.93 0.28
N SER A 43 -2.82 18.71 0.61
CA SER A 43 -2.40 17.99 1.83
C SER A 43 -1.12 17.19 1.65
N ALA A 44 -0.69 16.94 0.40
CA ALA A 44 0.47 16.16 0.04
C ALA A 44 1.15 16.69 -1.22
N SER A 45 2.38 16.27 -1.45
CA SER A 45 3.14 16.51 -2.68
C SER A 45 2.93 15.36 -3.65
N ALA A 46 2.82 15.68 -4.95
CA ALA A 46 2.83 14.72 -6.03
C ALA A 46 4.13 14.85 -6.83
N GLU A 47 4.75 13.74 -7.16
CA GLU A 47 6.02 13.66 -7.88
C GLU A 47 5.92 12.60 -8.98
N ALA A 48 6.24 12.97 -10.21
CA ALA A 48 6.32 12.05 -11.32
C ALA A 48 7.52 11.09 -11.12
N MET A 49 7.31 9.81 -11.24
CA MET A 49 8.35 8.78 -11.12
C MET A 49 8.98 8.44 -12.48
N GLU A 50 8.32 8.82 -13.54
CA GLU A 50 8.66 8.61 -14.95
C GLU A 50 7.92 9.66 -15.79
N ASP A 51 7.96 9.57 -17.10
CA ASP A 51 7.15 10.44 -17.97
C ASP A 51 5.67 10.18 -17.73
N VAL A 52 4.93 11.23 -17.32
CA VAL A 52 3.54 11.14 -16.89
C VAL A 52 2.65 12.06 -17.71
N GLN A 53 1.49 11.56 -18.12
CA GLN A 53 0.42 12.39 -18.64
C GLN A 53 -0.72 12.45 -17.62
N LEU A 54 -1.13 13.66 -17.30
CA LEU A 54 -2.23 13.93 -16.37
C LEU A 54 -3.37 14.67 -17.09
N LEU A 55 -4.60 14.29 -16.76
CA LEU A 55 -5.77 15.08 -17.06
C LEU A 55 -6.08 15.95 -15.84
N GLU A 56 -6.05 17.27 -16.01
CA GLU A 56 -6.43 18.21 -14.97
C GLU A 56 -7.92 18.53 -15.06
N LEU A 57 -8.60 18.40 -13.91
CA LEU A 57 -10.03 18.71 -13.76
C LEU A 57 -10.19 19.74 -12.65
N ASP A 58 -10.82 20.87 -12.97
CA ASP A 58 -11.22 21.85 -11.96
C ASP A 58 -12.47 21.40 -11.17
N ALA A 59 -12.80 22.11 -10.11
CA ALA A 59 -13.91 21.75 -9.23
C ALA A 59 -15.26 21.76 -9.97
N GLY A 60 -15.50 22.82 -10.75
CA GLY A 60 -16.78 22.98 -11.48
C GLY A 60 -16.98 21.94 -12.57
N LEU A 61 -15.89 21.47 -13.20
CA LEU A 61 -15.95 20.39 -14.17
C LEU A 61 -16.26 19.05 -13.50
N VAL A 62 -15.60 18.75 -12.37
CA VAL A 62 -15.87 17.53 -11.59
C VAL A 62 -17.33 17.49 -11.16
N GLU A 63 -17.85 18.60 -10.64
CA GLU A 63 -19.23 18.73 -10.20
C GLU A 63 -20.23 18.49 -11.35
N LYS A 64 -20.01 19.14 -12.49
CA LYS A 64 -20.82 18.94 -13.70
C LYS A 64 -20.79 17.49 -14.19
N MET A 65 -19.62 16.84 -14.18
CA MET A 65 -19.48 15.44 -14.57
C MET A 65 -20.27 14.51 -13.65
N VAL A 66 -20.20 14.71 -12.33
CA VAL A 66 -20.92 13.90 -11.34
C VAL A 66 -22.44 14.10 -11.46
N VAL A 67 -22.89 15.32 -11.73
CA VAL A 67 -24.32 15.62 -11.95
C VAL A 67 -24.81 14.99 -13.26
N ALA A 68 -24.01 15.06 -14.33
CA ALA A 68 -24.37 14.49 -15.62
C ALA A 68 -24.36 12.97 -15.63
N GLU A 69 -23.41 12.33 -14.93
CA GLU A 69 -23.24 10.89 -14.86
C GLU A 69 -22.99 10.42 -13.43
N ALA A 70 -24.02 9.90 -12.76
CA ALA A 70 -23.92 9.41 -11.38
C ALA A 70 -22.85 8.30 -11.21
N GLU A 71 -22.55 7.54 -12.28
CA GLU A 71 -21.52 6.52 -12.27
C GLU A 71 -20.12 7.08 -11.95
N ILE A 72 -19.82 8.30 -12.39
CA ILE A 72 -18.56 8.98 -12.06
C ILE A 72 -18.47 9.23 -10.55
N GLY A 73 -19.56 9.70 -9.94
CA GLY A 73 -19.63 9.86 -8.48
C GLY A 73 -19.43 8.54 -7.74
N LEU A 74 -20.06 7.46 -8.21
CA LEU A 74 -19.88 6.13 -7.63
C LEU A 74 -18.45 5.61 -7.77
N ARG A 75 -17.75 5.88 -8.89
CA ARG A 75 -16.34 5.52 -9.05
C ARG A 75 -15.43 6.29 -8.09
N ILE A 76 -15.69 7.58 -7.90
CA ILE A 76 -14.97 8.40 -6.92
C ILE A 76 -15.18 7.83 -5.52
N LEU A 77 -16.43 7.56 -5.14
CA LEU A 77 -16.78 7.01 -3.83
C LEU A 77 -16.12 5.64 -3.60
N LYS A 78 -16.20 4.72 -4.55
CA LYS A 78 -15.55 3.41 -4.47
C LYS A 78 -14.03 3.53 -4.27
N ASN A 79 -13.38 4.46 -4.98
CA ASN A 79 -11.94 4.69 -4.81
C ASN A 79 -11.62 5.23 -3.40
N MET A 80 -12.44 6.16 -2.90
CA MET A 80 -12.27 6.72 -1.57
C MET A 80 -12.49 5.70 -0.45
N THR A 81 -13.52 4.85 -0.57
CA THR A 81 -13.77 3.77 0.39
C THR A 81 -12.65 2.73 0.38
N ARG A 82 -12.10 2.39 -0.79
CA ARG A 82 -10.91 1.53 -0.89
C ARG A 82 -9.71 2.14 -0.18
N ARG A 83 -9.40 3.42 -0.43
CA ARG A 83 -8.28 4.12 0.25
C ARG A 83 -8.48 4.21 1.76
N LEU A 84 -9.71 4.39 2.21
CA LEU A 84 -10.03 4.37 3.64
C LEU A 84 -9.77 2.99 4.24
N ALA A 85 -10.26 1.92 3.61
CA ALA A 85 -10.01 0.54 4.06
C ALA A 85 -8.51 0.19 4.09
N GLU A 86 -7.73 0.65 3.09
CA GLU A 86 -6.27 0.50 3.07
C GLU A 86 -5.60 1.23 4.25
N ALA A 87 -6.07 2.44 4.57
CA ALA A 87 -5.57 3.21 5.70
C ALA A 87 -5.92 2.56 7.04
N ASP A 88 -7.16 2.09 7.20
CA ASP A 88 -7.62 1.39 8.41
C ASP A 88 -6.81 0.10 8.65
N SER A 89 -6.56 -0.67 7.58
CA SER A 89 -5.71 -1.87 7.64
C SER A 89 -4.29 -1.53 8.09
N LEU A 90 -3.70 -0.45 7.56
CA LEU A 90 -2.37 -0.02 7.98
C LEU A 90 -2.35 0.45 9.43
N ILE A 91 -3.37 1.18 9.89
CA ILE A 91 -3.50 1.60 11.28
C ILE A 91 -3.54 0.37 12.20
N ALA A 92 -4.35 -0.65 11.86
CA ALA A 92 -4.42 -1.89 12.62
C ALA A 92 -3.04 -2.59 12.72
N ILE A 93 -2.26 -2.59 11.65
CA ILE A 93 -0.89 -3.14 11.67
C ILE A 93 0.02 -2.30 12.58
N LEU A 94 -0.04 -0.97 12.46
CA LEU A 94 0.83 -0.07 13.23
C LEU A 94 0.51 -0.06 14.73
N THR A 95 -0.67 -0.49 15.15
CA THR A 95 -1.01 -0.66 16.57
C THR A 95 -0.36 -1.89 17.20
N LYS A 96 0.11 -2.85 16.39
CA LYS A 96 0.84 -4.02 16.89
C LYS A 96 2.20 -3.61 17.47
N ARG A 97 2.53 -4.12 18.66
CA ARG A 97 3.77 -3.75 19.37
C ARG A 97 5.00 -4.44 18.77
N ASP A 98 4.85 -5.71 18.41
CA ASP A 98 5.96 -6.51 17.89
C ASP A 98 6.27 -6.17 16.42
N PRO A 99 7.53 -5.80 16.10
CA PRO A 99 7.93 -5.48 14.73
C PRO A 99 7.75 -6.66 13.76
N ARG A 100 7.92 -7.90 14.20
CA ARG A 100 7.77 -9.11 13.38
C ARG A 100 6.34 -9.30 12.95
N THR A 101 5.38 -9.10 13.88
CA THR A 101 3.95 -9.11 13.58
C THR A 101 3.62 -8.05 12.52
N ARG A 102 4.17 -6.83 12.65
CA ARG A 102 3.96 -5.79 11.64
C ARG A 102 4.50 -6.19 10.26
N VAL A 103 5.67 -6.82 10.20
CA VAL A 103 6.26 -7.28 8.94
C VAL A 103 5.39 -8.37 8.29
N ILE A 104 4.95 -9.35 9.04
CA ILE A 104 4.13 -10.45 8.53
C ILE A 104 2.78 -9.92 8.00
N LEU A 105 2.08 -9.12 8.81
CA LEU A 105 0.82 -8.49 8.42
C LEU A 105 0.99 -7.50 7.26
N GLY A 106 2.11 -6.78 7.22
CA GLY A 106 2.45 -5.88 6.12
C GLY A 106 2.63 -6.62 4.80
N LEU A 107 3.30 -7.76 4.81
CA LEU A 107 3.46 -8.60 3.62
C LEU A 107 2.13 -9.21 3.17
N LEU A 108 1.28 -9.68 4.10
CA LEU A 108 -0.08 -10.15 3.79
C LEU A 108 -0.91 -9.05 3.13
N ARG A 109 -0.88 -7.85 3.70
CA ARG A 109 -1.58 -6.69 3.15
C ARG A 109 -1.08 -6.31 1.75
N GLU A 110 0.23 -6.29 1.52
CA GLU A 110 0.77 -5.99 0.19
C GLU A 110 0.42 -7.09 -0.83
N ALA A 111 0.41 -8.35 -0.42
CA ALA A 111 -0.03 -9.46 -1.26
C ALA A 111 -1.48 -9.33 -1.69
N ASP A 112 -2.37 -8.95 -0.76
CA ASP A 112 -3.80 -8.74 -1.03
C ASP A 112 -4.05 -7.52 -1.94
N LEU A 113 -3.37 -6.40 -1.69
CA LEU A 113 -3.62 -5.13 -2.39
C LEU A 113 -2.96 -5.05 -3.77
N ARG A 114 -1.75 -5.58 -3.92
CA ARG A 114 -0.88 -5.34 -5.10
C ARG A 114 -0.12 -6.58 -5.54
N GLY A 115 -0.36 -7.71 -4.90
CA GLY A 115 0.33 -8.94 -5.25
C GLY A 115 -0.01 -9.42 -6.66
N VAL A 116 0.98 -9.96 -7.33
CA VAL A 116 0.79 -10.62 -8.64
C VAL A 116 0.91 -12.13 -8.49
N PRO A 117 0.24 -12.94 -9.31
CA PRO A 117 0.32 -14.38 -9.22
C PRO A 117 1.77 -14.87 -9.32
N GLY A 118 2.17 -15.74 -8.40
CA GLY A 118 3.47 -16.39 -8.39
C GLY A 118 3.46 -17.69 -9.22
N LYS A 119 4.51 -18.49 -9.06
CA LYS A 119 4.64 -19.78 -9.78
C LYS A 119 3.85 -20.92 -9.14
N GLY A 120 3.53 -20.84 -7.86
CA GLY A 120 2.72 -21.82 -7.14
C GLY A 120 1.23 -21.54 -7.28
N VAL A 121 0.38 -22.57 -7.00
CA VAL A 121 -1.08 -22.45 -7.14
C VAL A 121 -1.67 -21.31 -6.31
N ASP A 122 -1.16 -21.13 -5.07
CA ASP A 122 -1.63 -20.10 -4.14
C ASP A 122 -0.54 -19.06 -3.83
N SER A 123 0.51 -18.98 -4.67
CA SER A 123 1.63 -18.09 -4.41
C SER A 123 1.38 -16.71 -4.97
N THR A 124 1.85 -15.71 -4.23
CA THR A 124 1.72 -14.30 -4.58
C THR A 124 3.08 -13.62 -4.48
N ILE A 125 3.46 -12.86 -5.48
CA ILE A 125 4.68 -12.06 -5.49
C ILE A 125 4.34 -10.65 -5.04
N VAL A 126 5.04 -10.21 -4.01
CA VAL A 126 5.06 -8.82 -3.53
C VAL A 126 6.26 -8.12 -4.14
N THR A 127 6.01 -7.19 -5.03
CA THR A 127 7.04 -6.44 -5.78
C THR A 127 7.47 -5.14 -5.10
N ARG A 128 6.90 -4.84 -3.93
CA ARG A 128 7.21 -3.61 -3.20
C ARG A 128 8.62 -3.65 -2.64
N ASP A 129 9.32 -2.52 -2.76
CA ASP A 129 10.63 -2.34 -2.14
C ASP A 129 10.55 -2.52 -0.63
N LEU A 130 11.49 -3.29 -0.05
CA LEU A 130 11.51 -3.59 1.38
C LEU A 130 11.95 -2.39 2.22
N ASP A 131 12.65 -1.40 1.68
CA ASP A 131 12.95 -0.14 2.36
C ASP A 131 11.68 0.70 2.51
N ASP A 132 10.91 0.85 1.42
CA ASP A 132 9.61 1.51 1.46
C ASP A 132 8.64 0.82 2.45
N LEU A 133 8.65 -0.52 2.49
CA LEU A 133 7.83 -1.29 3.41
C LEU A 133 8.28 -1.10 4.87
N SER A 134 9.58 -1.10 5.12
CA SER A 134 10.18 -0.87 6.44
C SER A 134 9.79 0.50 7.01
N GLU A 135 9.85 1.54 6.17
CA GLU A 135 9.42 2.88 6.55
C GLU A 135 7.92 2.96 6.85
N GLU A 136 7.08 2.33 6.01
CA GLU A 136 5.63 2.34 6.20
C GLU A 136 5.22 1.65 7.49
N LEU A 137 5.82 0.49 7.77
CA LEU A 137 5.53 -0.31 8.97
C LEU A 137 6.18 0.25 10.26
N GLY A 138 7.06 1.25 10.14
CA GLY A 138 7.83 1.78 11.26
C GLY A 138 8.71 0.71 11.92
N VAL A 139 9.30 -0.17 11.11
CA VAL A 139 10.19 -1.25 11.51
C VAL A 139 11.58 -0.93 10.97
N LYS A 140 12.64 -1.16 11.73
CA LYS A 140 14.01 -0.97 11.24
C LYS A 140 14.34 -2.01 10.19
N ARG A 141 15.06 -1.62 9.13
CA ARG A 141 15.41 -2.51 8.03
C ARG A 141 16.06 -3.84 8.48
N PRO A 142 17.03 -3.88 9.43
CA PRO A 142 17.60 -5.14 9.92
C PRO A 142 16.57 -6.07 10.57
N GLU A 143 15.58 -5.53 11.29
CA GLU A 143 14.51 -6.32 11.92
C GLU A 143 13.55 -6.90 10.88
N LEU A 144 13.28 -6.14 9.82
CA LEU A 144 12.51 -6.63 8.67
C LEU A 144 13.26 -7.76 7.97
N ASP A 145 14.54 -7.56 7.64
CA ASP A 145 15.39 -8.55 6.96
C ASP A 145 15.53 -9.84 7.77
N GLU A 146 15.68 -9.76 9.10
CA GLU A 146 15.69 -10.92 9.99
C GLU A 146 14.38 -11.70 9.90
N THR A 147 13.24 -10.98 9.93
CA THR A 147 11.91 -11.61 9.88
C THR A 147 11.68 -12.29 8.54
N VAL A 148 12.01 -11.62 7.42
CA VAL A 148 11.92 -12.18 6.06
C VAL A 148 12.85 -13.40 5.92
N THR A 149 14.10 -13.33 6.42
CA THR A 149 15.05 -14.44 6.39
C THR A 149 14.52 -15.65 7.16
N ARG A 150 13.85 -15.45 8.29
CA ARG A 150 13.24 -16.54 9.05
C ARG A 150 12.12 -17.21 8.26
N MET A 151 11.27 -16.43 7.58
CA MET A 151 10.21 -16.98 6.71
C MET A 151 10.77 -17.72 5.49
N ILE A 152 11.91 -17.26 4.95
CA ILE A 152 12.64 -17.97 3.89
C ILE A 152 13.13 -19.33 4.38
N ARG A 153 13.74 -19.40 5.56
CA ARG A 153 14.25 -20.67 6.14
C ARG A 153 13.17 -21.72 6.36
N VAL A 154 11.95 -21.30 6.66
CA VAL A 154 10.82 -22.24 6.83
C VAL A 154 10.02 -22.43 5.53
N GLY A 155 10.46 -21.85 4.41
CA GLY A 155 9.89 -22.08 3.07
C GLY A 155 8.54 -21.39 2.82
N ILE A 156 8.16 -20.42 3.65
CA ILE A 156 6.91 -19.66 3.50
C ILE A 156 7.10 -18.52 2.49
N VAL A 157 8.28 -17.93 2.46
CA VAL A 157 8.66 -16.86 1.55
C VAL A 157 9.87 -17.29 0.74
N LYS A 158 9.97 -16.85 -0.52
CA LYS A 158 11.14 -17.04 -1.40
C LYS A 158 11.56 -15.71 -1.98
N PRO A 159 12.86 -15.41 -2.03
CA PRO A 159 13.36 -14.24 -2.76
C PRO A 159 13.16 -14.46 -4.27
N VAL A 160 12.70 -13.44 -4.96
CA VAL A 160 12.58 -13.39 -6.42
C VAL A 160 13.23 -12.11 -6.93
N LEU A 161 13.45 -12.01 -8.25
CA LEU A 161 14.17 -10.88 -8.85
C LEU A 161 13.52 -9.53 -8.54
N GLU A 162 12.19 -9.48 -8.48
CA GLU A 162 11.42 -8.26 -8.31
C GLU A 162 10.81 -8.09 -6.90
N GLY A 163 11.25 -8.89 -5.91
CA GLY A 163 10.70 -8.81 -4.54
C GLY A 163 10.71 -10.12 -3.79
N VAL A 164 9.58 -10.46 -3.18
CA VAL A 164 9.42 -11.71 -2.42
C VAL A 164 8.17 -12.46 -2.87
N GLU A 165 8.28 -13.76 -3.08
CA GLU A 165 7.15 -14.65 -3.35
C GLU A 165 6.68 -15.30 -2.03
N ILE A 166 5.44 -15.07 -1.67
CA ILE A 166 4.75 -15.71 -0.55
C ILE A 166 4.13 -17.00 -1.09
N SER A 167 4.48 -18.14 -0.50
CA SER A 167 4.01 -19.46 -0.96
C SER A 167 2.50 -19.62 -0.83
N SER A 168 1.90 -19.05 0.24
CA SER A 168 0.47 -19.02 0.48
C SER A 168 0.18 -18.05 1.64
N ALA A 169 -0.87 -17.23 1.51
CA ALA A 169 -1.34 -16.37 2.57
C ALA A 169 -1.78 -17.17 3.81
N ALA A 170 -2.39 -18.35 3.62
CA ALA A 170 -2.80 -19.23 4.69
C ALA A 170 -1.58 -19.69 5.54
N LYS A 171 -0.50 -20.15 4.90
CA LYS A 171 0.74 -20.54 5.60
C LYS A 171 1.38 -19.40 6.35
N LEU A 172 1.30 -18.17 5.81
CA LEU A 172 1.85 -17.00 6.48
C LEU A 172 1.04 -16.64 7.73
N ASN A 173 -0.29 -16.78 7.67
CA ASN A 173 -1.18 -16.62 8.83
C ASN A 173 -0.93 -17.70 9.89
N GLU A 174 -0.79 -18.97 9.49
CA GLU A 174 -0.46 -20.07 10.41
C GLU A 174 0.89 -19.82 11.10
N PHE A 175 1.87 -19.30 10.36
CA PHE A 175 3.17 -18.95 10.95
C PHE A 175 3.05 -17.82 11.97
N LEU A 176 2.23 -16.81 11.72
CA LEU A 176 1.97 -15.75 12.69
C LEU A 176 1.33 -16.31 13.96
N SER A 177 0.26 -17.11 13.82
CA SER A 177 -0.41 -17.77 14.96
C SER A 177 0.55 -18.63 15.78
N PHE A 178 1.43 -19.39 15.11
CA PHE A 178 2.47 -20.17 15.78
C PHE A 178 3.44 -19.30 16.60
N LEU A 179 3.82 -18.13 16.08
CA LEU A 179 4.70 -17.22 16.82
C LEU A 179 3.99 -16.61 18.04
N GLU A 180 2.71 -16.28 17.91
CA GLU A 180 1.87 -15.77 19.01
C GLU A 180 1.69 -16.81 20.13
N GLU A 181 1.33 -18.04 19.79
CA GLU A 181 1.17 -19.15 20.75
C GLU A 181 2.46 -19.46 21.53
N ARG A 182 3.60 -19.27 20.89
CA ARG A 182 4.92 -19.50 21.53
C ARG A 182 5.43 -18.31 22.33
N GLY A 183 4.70 -17.22 22.39
CA GLY A 183 5.13 -15.99 23.04
C GLY A 183 6.38 -15.36 22.41
N ILE A 184 6.65 -15.67 21.12
CA ILE A 184 7.80 -15.13 20.38
C ILE A 184 7.46 -13.72 19.87
N VAL A 185 6.18 -13.47 19.62
CA VAL A 185 5.61 -12.14 19.28
C VAL A 185 4.46 -11.84 20.25
N HIS A 186 4.26 -10.57 20.56
CA HIS A 186 3.19 -10.10 21.44
C HIS A 186 2.35 -9.03 20.73
N ASP A 187 1.07 -9.01 21.03
CA ASP A 187 0.14 -7.97 20.57
C ASP A 187 0.47 -6.58 21.15
#